data_1fef4c2172148095d606824e5a462858
#
_entry.id   1fef4c2172148095d606824e5a462858
#
_cell.length_a   1.000
_cell.length_b   1.000
_cell.length_c   1.000
_cell.angle_alpha   90.00
_cell.angle_beta   90.00
_cell.angle_gamma   90.00
#
_symmetry.space_group_name_H-M   'P 1'
#
loop_
_entity.id
_entity.type
_entity.pdbx_description
1 polymer ?
#
loop_
_entity_poly.entity_id
_entity_poly.type
_entity_poly.pdbx_seq_one_letter_code
_entity_poly.pdbx_strand_id
1 'polypeptide(L)'
;MENYIGRLLDNRYEILEVIGTGGMAVVYKALCHRLNRLVAIKILKDDFSRDQEFRRRFHAESQAVAMLSHPNIMSIYDVSHSDDADYIVMELIDGISLKQYLEKKGRLNWRETLHFSMQIAKALDHAHSRGIIHRDIKPHNIMILKDGSIKVTDFGIARIGSAQNTLTREALGSVHNISPEQAKGGHVDSRSDLYSLGVVMYEMLTGRTPYDGETPVSVAIQHINGGATPPGELVDGIPRGIEQITMHAMEVNPDARYASATEMLHDMEEFRKNPGITFLYFGGNAPEMAPPVRTPRPAAPRSEAERYAAARRTADRSPDERRAERERREAEQAAEKKRRLKLIGILSGAGVAVILLIVLLISLLGGSKDPTNTVDTVSVPNFVGMQIDAINPDDY
;
A
#
# COMPACT_ATOMS: atom_id res chain seq x y z
N MET A 1 27.39 12.13 9.53
CA MET A 1 26.14 12.93 9.63
C MET A 1 26.54 14.31 10.11
N GLU A 2 26.34 15.32 9.28
CA GLU A 2 26.52 16.68 9.73
C GLU A 2 25.47 17.03 10.78
N ASN A 3 25.89 17.64 11.88
CA ASN A 3 24.98 18.12 12.90
C ASN A 3 24.55 19.54 12.53
N TYR A 4 23.29 19.73 12.13
CA TYR A 4 22.75 21.04 11.77
C TYR A 4 22.27 21.83 12.99
N ILE A 5 22.18 21.26 14.19
CA ILE A 5 21.70 21.95 15.39
C ILE A 5 22.54 23.21 15.65
N GLY A 6 21.87 24.34 15.85
CA GLY A 6 22.47 25.66 16.04
C GLY A 6 22.87 26.38 14.75
N ARG A 7 22.75 25.75 13.56
CA ARG A 7 22.99 26.41 12.28
C ARG A 7 21.78 27.24 11.84
N LEU A 8 22.06 28.29 11.10
CA LEU A 8 21.05 29.16 10.47
C LEU A 8 21.03 28.91 8.97
N LEU A 9 20.04 28.18 8.46
CA LEU A 9 19.88 27.89 7.04
C LEU A 9 19.26 29.12 6.33
N ASP A 10 19.81 29.47 5.18
CA ASP A 10 19.41 30.61 4.32
C ASP A 10 19.17 31.91 5.07
N ASN A 11 19.92 32.18 6.17
CA ASN A 11 19.75 33.30 7.07
C ASN A 11 18.29 33.47 7.55
N ARG A 12 17.54 32.39 7.67
CA ARG A 12 16.11 32.40 7.95
C ARG A 12 15.66 31.35 8.96
N TYR A 13 16.21 30.14 8.92
CA TYR A 13 15.75 29.01 9.72
C TYR A 13 16.82 28.54 10.70
N GLU A 14 16.66 28.82 11.97
CA GLU A 14 17.55 28.34 13.05
C GLU A 14 17.14 26.92 13.45
N ILE A 15 18.05 25.98 13.31
CA ILE A 15 17.83 24.57 13.65
C ILE A 15 17.97 24.37 15.15
N LEU A 16 16.90 23.89 15.81
CA LEU A 16 16.84 23.77 17.27
C LEU A 16 17.13 22.36 17.77
N GLU A 17 16.42 21.36 17.24
CA GLU A 17 16.54 19.97 17.70
C GLU A 17 16.12 18.97 16.61
N VAL A 18 16.58 17.73 16.72
CA VAL A 18 16.13 16.62 15.88
C VAL A 18 14.81 16.10 16.41
N ILE A 19 13.79 16.00 15.55
CA ILE A 19 12.46 15.45 15.89
C ILE A 19 12.14 14.15 15.19
N GLY A 20 12.95 13.75 14.18
CA GLY A 20 12.79 12.48 13.47
C GLY A 20 14.00 12.14 12.63
N THR A 21 14.29 10.85 12.48
CA THR A 21 15.36 10.36 11.60
C THR A 21 14.79 9.25 10.72
N GLY A 22 14.80 9.50 9.42
CA GLY A 22 14.44 8.52 8.38
C GLY A 22 15.67 8.11 7.57
N GLY A 23 15.51 7.21 6.60
CA GLY A 23 16.60 6.71 5.81
C GLY A 23 17.34 7.74 4.98
N MET A 24 16.59 8.50 4.24
CA MET A 24 17.15 9.48 3.31
C MET A 24 17.27 10.89 3.89
N ALA A 25 16.56 11.21 4.99
CA ALA A 25 16.51 12.55 5.54
C ALA A 25 16.41 12.53 7.06
N VAL A 26 16.78 13.64 7.67
CA VAL A 26 16.57 13.94 9.09
C VAL A 26 15.60 15.09 9.20
N VAL A 27 14.64 15.00 10.13
CA VAL A 27 13.65 16.04 10.38
C VAL A 27 14.04 16.79 11.65
N TYR A 28 14.12 18.10 11.54
CA TYR A 28 14.47 19.00 12.61
C TYR A 28 13.31 19.94 12.94
N LYS A 29 13.20 20.33 14.19
CA LYS A 29 12.44 21.50 14.61
C LYS A 29 13.31 22.73 14.42
N ALA A 30 12.75 23.78 13.86
CA ALA A 30 13.46 25.01 13.60
C ALA A 30 12.61 26.25 13.87
N LEU A 31 13.24 27.38 14.10
CA LEU A 31 12.60 28.70 14.22
C LEU A 31 12.78 29.46 12.90
N CYS A 32 11.69 29.84 12.28
CA CYS A 32 11.70 30.76 11.14
C CYS A 32 11.76 32.21 11.68
N HIS A 33 12.92 32.84 11.65
CA HIS A 33 13.11 34.22 12.17
C HIS A 33 12.26 35.27 11.43
N ARG A 34 12.03 35.09 10.10
CA ARG A 34 11.22 36.06 9.34
C ARG A 34 9.74 36.09 9.73
N LEU A 35 9.20 34.94 10.14
CA LEU A 35 7.78 34.80 10.49
C LEU A 35 7.59 34.58 12.00
N ASN A 36 8.67 34.54 12.76
CA ASN A 36 8.70 34.26 14.20
C ASN A 36 7.81 33.06 14.59
N ARG A 37 7.97 31.92 13.84
CA ARG A 37 7.21 30.71 14.10
C ARG A 37 8.09 29.46 14.02
N LEU A 38 7.69 28.44 14.78
CA LEU A 38 8.29 27.12 14.69
C LEU A 38 7.83 26.40 13.43
N VAL A 39 8.74 25.66 12.80
CA VAL A 39 8.54 24.86 11.60
C VAL A 39 9.25 23.52 11.75
N ALA A 40 8.88 22.53 10.96
CA ALA A 40 9.67 21.33 10.77
C ALA A 40 10.49 21.46 9.48
N ILE A 41 11.74 21.03 9.51
CA ILE A 41 12.63 21.05 8.34
C ILE A 41 13.17 19.64 8.10
N LYS A 42 12.87 19.09 6.93
CA LYS A 42 13.36 17.79 6.47
C LYS A 42 14.57 18.01 5.58
N ILE A 43 15.76 17.66 6.11
CA ILE A 43 17.06 17.83 5.43
C ILE A 43 17.49 16.50 4.85
N LEU A 44 17.84 16.50 3.56
CA LEU A 44 18.35 15.32 2.85
C LEU A 44 19.74 14.94 3.39
N LYS A 45 19.99 13.64 3.59
CA LYS A 45 21.30 13.15 4.01
C LYS A 45 22.33 13.23 2.86
N ASP A 46 23.61 13.41 3.20
CA ASP A 46 24.70 13.60 2.26
C ASP A 46 24.81 12.51 1.18
N ASP A 47 24.51 11.25 1.54
CA ASP A 47 24.55 10.12 0.61
C ASP A 47 23.57 10.29 -0.57
N PHE A 48 22.44 10.95 -0.33
CA PHE A 48 21.40 11.22 -1.31
C PHE A 48 21.55 12.60 -1.97
N SER A 49 22.15 13.56 -1.27
CA SER A 49 22.40 14.91 -1.80
C SER A 49 23.48 14.92 -2.90
N ARG A 50 24.33 13.89 -2.98
CA ARG A 50 25.35 13.73 -4.04
C ARG A 50 24.76 13.21 -5.34
N ASP A 51 23.62 12.55 -5.33
CA ASP A 51 22.92 12.07 -6.54
C ASP A 51 22.05 13.20 -7.14
N GLN A 52 22.53 13.77 -8.23
CA GLN A 52 21.88 14.89 -8.90
C GLN A 52 20.49 14.52 -9.42
N GLU A 53 20.27 13.28 -9.88
CA GLU A 53 18.97 12.82 -10.36
C GLU A 53 17.99 12.66 -9.20
N PHE A 54 18.44 12.11 -8.09
CA PHE A 54 17.66 12.00 -6.87
C PHE A 54 17.22 13.38 -6.35
N ARG A 55 18.16 14.32 -6.24
CA ARG A 55 17.88 15.72 -5.83
C ARG A 55 16.83 16.37 -6.71
N ARG A 56 16.99 16.28 -8.03
CA ARG A 56 16.04 16.86 -8.99
C ARG A 56 14.62 16.30 -8.78
N ARG A 57 14.51 14.98 -8.57
CA ARG A 57 13.21 14.33 -8.29
C ARG A 57 12.64 14.77 -6.95
N PHE A 58 13.47 14.79 -5.91
CA PHE A 58 13.09 15.25 -4.58
C PHE A 58 12.50 16.66 -4.61
N HIS A 59 13.14 17.59 -5.33
CA HIS A 59 12.64 18.95 -5.51
C HIS A 59 11.33 19.00 -6.29
N ALA A 60 11.26 18.33 -7.44
CA ALA A 60 10.07 18.35 -8.29
C ALA A 60 8.84 17.78 -7.56
N GLU A 61 9.00 16.69 -6.83
CA GLU A 61 7.92 16.09 -6.04
C GLU A 61 7.52 16.95 -4.85
N SER A 62 8.50 17.51 -4.14
CA SER A 62 8.24 18.43 -3.03
C SER A 62 7.47 19.67 -3.50
N GLN A 63 7.81 20.23 -4.67
CA GLN A 63 7.07 21.35 -5.25
C GLN A 63 5.64 20.98 -5.64
N ALA A 64 5.42 19.77 -6.18
CA ALA A 64 4.07 19.31 -6.50
C ALA A 64 3.22 19.18 -5.23
N VAL A 65 3.78 18.59 -4.15
CA VAL A 65 3.10 18.44 -2.85
C VAL A 65 2.87 19.81 -2.19
N ALA A 66 3.77 20.78 -2.35
CA ALA A 66 3.62 22.14 -1.82
C ALA A 66 2.39 22.89 -2.40
N MET A 67 1.88 22.47 -3.57
CA MET A 67 0.65 22.99 -4.14
C MET A 67 -0.63 22.46 -3.47
N LEU A 68 -0.52 21.43 -2.60
CA LEU A 68 -1.66 20.89 -1.88
C LEU A 68 -1.99 21.78 -0.68
N SER A 69 -3.24 22.23 -0.61
CA SER A 69 -3.78 22.99 0.53
C SER A 69 -5.06 22.31 1.00
N HIS A 70 -4.99 21.57 2.11
CA HIS A 70 -6.12 20.84 2.67
C HIS A 70 -5.93 20.67 4.19
N PRO A 71 -6.98 20.76 5.03
CA PRO A 71 -6.85 20.63 6.47
C PRO A 71 -6.25 19.31 6.93
N ASN A 72 -6.49 18.22 6.20
CA ASN A 72 -5.96 16.89 6.51
C ASN A 72 -4.67 16.53 5.75
N ILE A 73 -3.98 17.51 5.16
CA ILE A 73 -2.66 17.35 4.55
C ILE A 73 -1.67 18.24 5.29
N MET A 74 -0.49 17.74 5.59
CA MET A 74 0.61 18.53 6.14
C MET A 74 1.05 19.58 5.13
N SER A 75 1.07 20.86 5.55
CA SER A 75 1.46 21.96 4.65
C SER A 75 2.97 22.00 4.44
N ILE A 76 3.41 22.12 3.20
CA ILE A 76 4.78 22.49 2.83
C ILE A 76 4.82 23.98 2.63
N TYR A 77 5.79 24.66 3.29
CA TYR A 77 5.93 26.10 3.25
C TYR A 77 7.01 26.59 2.31
N ASP A 78 8.06 25.76 2.12
CA ASP A 78 9.21 26.12 1.29
C ASP A 78 9.96 24.85 0.86
N VAL A 79 10.60 24.90 -0.31
CA VAL A 79 11.48 23.84 -0.83
C VAL A 79 12.76 24.56 -1.27
N SER A 80 13.85 24.34 -0.54
CA SER A 80 15.09 25.04 -0.77
C SER A 80 16.20 24.12 -1.27
N HIS A 81 17.00 24.66 -2.15
CA HIS A 81 18.25 24.11 -2.60
C HIS A 81 19.33 25.17 -2.36
N SER A 82 20.15 24.96 -1.35
CA SER A 82 21.31 25.81 -1.06
C SER A 82 22.61 25.04 -1.20
N ASP A 83 23.72 25.76 -1.19
CA ASP A 83 25.08 25.15 -1.19
C ASP A 83 25.30 24.30 0.08
N ASP A 84 24.56 24.60 1.16
CA ASP A 84 24.70 23.93 2.46
C ASP A 84 23.83 22.68 2.59
N ALA A 85 22.63 22.66 1.99
CA ALA A 85 21.70 21.53 2.14
C ALA A 85 20.50 21.60 1.15
N ASP A 86 19.98 20.43 0.79
CA ASP A 86 18.66 20.26 0.18
C ASP A 86 17.64 20.00 1.28
N TYR A 87 16.62 20.86 1.40
CA TYR A 87 15.65 20.71 2.47
C TYR A 87 14.24 21.19 2.12
N ILE A 88 13.26 20.67 2.88
CA ILE A 88 11.85 21.05 2.80
C ILE A 88 11.46 21.66 4.14
N VAL A 89 10.81 22.82 4.08
CA VAL A 89 10.21 23.48 5.27
C VAL A 89 8.73 23.16 5.28
N MET A 90 8.26 22.63 6.40
CA MET A 90 6.89 22.16 6.53
C MET A 90 6.28 22.55 7.88
N GLU A 91 4.99 22.37 7.99
CA GLU A 91 4.23 22.55 9.22
C GLU A 91 4.80 21.68 10.35
N LEU A 92 5.09 22.28 11.48
CA LEU A 92 5.39 21.54 12.71
C LEU A 92 4.08 21.08 13.34
N ILE A 93 3.82 19.78 13.30
CA ILE A 93 2.60 19.16 13.81
C ILE A 93 2.80 18.82 15.29
N ASP A 94 1.97 19.39 16.18
CA ASP A 94 1.89 19.01 17.60
C ASP A 94 0.88 17.87 17.78
N GLY A 95 1.37 16.65 17.66
CA GLY A 95 0.55 15.44 17.68
C GLY A 95 1.38 14.17 17.81
N ILE A 96 0.71 13.03 17.69
CA ILE A 96 1.34 11.71 17.66
C ILE A 96 0.97 10.97 16.37
N SER A 97 1.82 10.05 15.91
CA SER A 97 1.45 9.23 14.76
C SER A 97 0.33 8.24 15.11
N LEU A 98 -0.48 7.88 14.11
CA LEU A 98 -1.48 6.82 14.26
C LEU A 98 -0.82 5.50 14.71
N LYS A 99 0.43 5.24 14.31
CA LYS A 99 1.19 4.08 14.79
C LYS A 99 1.38 4.11 16.30
N GLN A 100 1.89 5.22 16.85
CA GLN A 100 2.06 5.42 18.29
C GLN A 100 0.71 5.34 19.04
N TYR A 101 -0.37 5.81 18.41
CA TYR A 101 -1.70 5.73 18.99
C TYR A 101 -2.20 4.29 19.07
N LEU A 102 -2.02 3.50 18.00
CA LEU A 102 -2.36 2.08 17.95
C LEU A 102 -1.52 1.26 18.94
N GLU A 103 -0.22 1.52 19.06
CA GLU A 103 0.65 0.86 20.04
C GLU A 103 0.20 1.07 21.48
N LYS A 104 -0.35 2.26 21.81
CA LYS A 104 -0.87 2.57 23.14
C LYS A 104 -2.26 1.99 23.39
N LYS A 105 -3.13 1.97 22.37
CA LYS A 105 -4.55 1.61 22.51
C LYS A 105 -4.86 0.17 22.12
N GLY A 106 -3.99 -0.46 21.36
CA GLY A 106 -4.15 -1.77 20.77
C GLY A 106 -4.99 -1.70 19.49
N ARG A 107 -6.29 -1.50 19.60
CA ARG A 107 -7.23 -1.37 18.46
C ARG A 107 -8.19 -0.20 18.68
N LEU A 108 -8.81 0.24 17.58
CA LEU A 108 -9.82 1.29 17.62
C LEU A 108 -11.22 0.70 17.49
N ASN A 109 -12.21 1.39 18.06
CA ASN A 109 -13.60 1.05 17.75
C ASN A 109 -13.95 1.52 16.33
N TRP A 110 -15.01 0.96 15.75
CA TRP A 110 -15.39 1.23 14.37
C TRP A 110 -15.75 2.71 14.09
N ARG A 111 -16.27 3.46 15.10
CA ARG A 111 -16.60 4.89 14.94
C ARG A 111 -15.35 5.74 14.80
N GLU A 112 -14.35 5.44 15.59
CA GLU A 112 -13.05 6.12 15.57
C GLU A 112 -12.27 5.76 14.29
N THR A 113 -12.30 4.46 13.90
CA THR A 113 -11.76 4.02 12.62
C THR A 113 -12.41 4.76 11.45
N LEU A 114 -13.74 4.82 11.40
CA LEU A 114 -14.46 5.54 10.37
C LEU A 114 -14.09 7.02 10.35
N HIS A 115 -14.03 7.66 11.52
CA HIS A 115 -13.69 9.09 11.66
C HIS A 115 -12.32 9.43 11.07
N PHE A 116 -11.29 8.64 11.40
CA PHE A 116 -9.95 8.84 10.85
C PHE A 116 -9.88 8.49 9.37
N SER A 117 -10.48 7.37 8.96
CA SER A 117 -10.47 6.92 7.56
C SER A 117 -11.13 7.91 6.61
N MET A 118 -12.24 8.54 7.02
CA MET A 118 -12.88 9.59 6.22
C MET A 118 -11.99 10.82 6.04
N GLN A 119 -11.23 11.21 7.06
CA GLN A 119 -10.31 12.33 6.96
C GLN A 119 -9.12 12.00 6.04
N ILE A 120 -8.57 10.77 6.15
CA ILE A 120 -7.50 10.29 5.25
C ILE A 120 -8.03 10.25 3.80
N ALA A 121 -9.21 9.70 3.58
CA ALA A 121 -9.80 9.61 2.26
C ALA A 121 -10.06 11.00 1.63
N LYS A 122 -10.46 12.01 2.42
CA LYS A 122 -10.57 13.42 1.98
C LYS A 122 -9.24 14.01 1.56
N ALA A 123 -8.16 13.71 2.30
CA ALA A 123 -6.81 14.12 1.94
C ALA A 123 -6.37 13.49 0.62
N LEU A 124 -6.62 12.18 0.45
CA LEU A 124 -6.32 11.45 -0.78
C LEU A 124 -7.14 11.97 -1.97
N ASP A 125 -8.44 12.21 -1.80
CA ASP A 125 -9.30 12.76 -2.84
C ASP A 125 -8.78 14.10 -3.36
N HIS A 126 -8.37 14.99 -2.43
CA HIS A 126 -7.77 16.27 -2.77
C HIS A 126 -6.45 16.13 -3.55
N ALA A 127 -5.58 15.19 -3.18
CA ALA A 127 -4.31 14.94 -3.85
C ALA A 127 -4.52 14.29 -5.22
N HIS A 128 -5.37 13.25 -5.29
CA HIS A 128 -5.67 12.51 -6.51
C HIS A 128 -6.31 13.39 -7.59
N SER A 129 -7.20 14.31 -7.20
CA SER A 129 -7.80 15.29 -8.14
C SER A 129 -6.77 16.22 -8.80
N ARG A 130 -5.53 16.27 -8.27
CA ARG A 130 -4.39 17.03 -8.80
C ARG A 130 -3.30 16.14 -9.41
N GLY A 131 -3.60 14.86 -9.60
CA GLY A 131 -2.66 13.87 -10.16
C GLY A 131 -1.53 13.46 -9.22
N ILE A 132 -1.65 13.76 -7.90
CA ILE A 132 -0.64 13.43 -6.90
C ILE A 132 -1.07 12.15 -6.17
N ILE A 133 -0.25 11.12 -6.23
CA ILE A 133 -0.43 9.83 -5.56
C ILE A 133 0.53 9.76 -4.38
N HIS A 134 0.04 9.34 -3.21
CA HIS A 134 0.85 9.30 -1.98
C HIS A 134 1.88 8.16 -1.98
N ARG A 135 1.49 6.96 -2.43
CA ARG A 135 2.31 5.76 -2.58
C ARG A 135 2.86 5.12 -1.31
N ASP A 136 2.67 5.73 -0.14
CA ASP A 136 3.19 5.25 1.15
C ASP A 136 2.22 5.55 2.31
N ILE A 137 0.92 5.27 2.11
CA ILE A 137 -0.10 5.38 3.16
C ILE A 137 0.14 4.28 4.19
N LYS A 138 0.42 4.69 5.42
CA LYS A 138 0.68 3.81 6.57
C LYS A 138 0.46 4.56 7.88
N PRO A 139 0.27 3.88 9.02
CA PRO A 139 0.02 4.53 10.30
C PRO A 139 1.12 5.50 10.77
N HIS A 140 2.37 5.31 10.32
CA HIS A 140 3.47 6.23 10.62
C HIS A 140 3.33 7.60 9.95
N ASN A 141 2.71 7.64 8.76
CA ASN A 141 2.54 8.85 7.95
C ASN A 141 1.19 9.55 8.18
N ILE A 142 0.49 9.20 9.26
CA ILE A 142 -0.78 9.82 9.66
C ILE A 142 -0.59 10.37 11.06
N MET A 143 -0.64 11.69 11.21
CA MET A 143 -0.52 12.38 12.49
C MET A 143 -1.89 12.69 13.05
N ILE A 144 -2.10 12.40 14.33
CA ILE A 144 -3.32 12.72 15.09
C ILE A 144 -3.00 13.94 15.95
N LEU A 145 -3.78 15.00 15.77
CA LEU A 145 -3.66 16.25 16.52
C LEU A 145 -4.45 16.15 17.84
N LYS A 146 -4.22 17.08 18.74
CA LYS A 146 -4.87 17.14 20.08
C LYS A 146 -6.39 17.30 20.01
N ASP A 147 -6.92 17.89 18.95
CA ASP A 147 -8.35 18.07 18.70
C ASP A 147 -9.03 16.84 18.05
N GLY A 148 -8.28 15.77 17.80
CA GLY A 148 -8.75 14.55 17.14
C GLY A 148 -8.81 14.64 15.62
N SER A 149 -8.39 15.75 15.02
CA SER A 149 -8.19 15.83 13.57
C SER A 149 -6.92 15.08 13.16
N ILE A 150 -6.81 14.71 11.86
CA ILE A 150 -5.61 14.05 11.34
C ILE A 150 -4.96 14.89 10.24
N LYS A 151 -3.65 14.68 10.07
CA LYS A 151 -2.91 15.13 8.91
C LYS A 151 -2.12 13.99 8.30
N VAL A 152 -2.27 13.82 6.99
CA VAL A 152 -1.44 12.92 6.18
C VAL A 152 -0.13 13.64 5.87
N THR A 153 0.99 12.96 6.13
CA THR A 153 2.35 13.48 5.98
C THR A 153 3.14 12.63 4.98
N ASP A 154 4.29 13.13 4.56
CA ASP A 154 5.25 12.36 3.75
C ASP A 154 4.67 11.79 2.44
N PHE A 155 3.92 12.60 1.69
CA PHE A 155 3.55 12.27 0.31
C PHE A 155 4.80 11.88 -0.48
N GLY A 156 4.80 10.72 -1.03
CA GLY A 156 5.73 9.91 -1.83
C GLY A 156 7.09 10.43 -2.30
N ILE A 157 7.63 11.47 -1.69
CA ILE A 157 8.88 12.17 -2.05
C ILE A 157 10.09 11.22 -2.15
N ALA A 158 9.96 9.97 -1.72
CA ALA A 158 11.08 9.08 -1.48
C ALA A 158 11.18 7.85 -2.39
N ARG A 159 10.15 7.51 -3.14
CA ARG A 159 10.07 6.17 -3.79
C ARG A 159 10.57 6.07 -5.23
N ILE A 160 10.94 7.18 -5.85
CA ILE A 160 11.38 7.20 -7.27
C ILE A 160 12.80 6.60 -7.46
N GLY A 161 13.58 6.48 -6.39
CA GLY A 161 14.93 5.88 -6.47
C GLY A 161 15.00 4.36 -6.32
N SER A 162 13.94 3.69 -5.84
CA SER A 162 14.03 2.28 -5.44
C SER A 162 13.58 1.26 -6.48
N ALA A 163 13.20 1.68 -7.69
CA ALA A 163 12.86 0.75 -8.76
C ALA A 163 14.05 -0.11 -9.26
N GLN A 164 15.27 0.21 -8.87
CA GLN A 164 16.48 -0.52 -9.29
C GLN A 164 17.42 -0.99 -8.17
N ASN A 165 17.23 -0.58 -6.91
CA ASN A 165 18.15 -1.00 -5.85
C ASN A 165 17.42 -1.48 -4.59
N THR A 166 17.52 -2.79 -4.39
CA THR A 166 17.56 -3.51 -3.10
C THR A 166 16.67 -3.00 -1.96
N LEU A 167 15.86 -3.91 -1.45
CA LEU A 167 15.15 -3.89 -0.16
C LEU A 167 16.03 -3.29 0.95
N THR A 168 16.06 -1.96 1.06
CA THR A 168 16.73 -1.29 2.17
C THR A 168 15.92 -1.52 3.46
N ARG A 169 16.57 -1.42 4.62
CA ARG A 169 15.97 -1.64 5.95
C ARG A 169 14.69 -0.82 6.19
N GLU A 170 14.46 0.23 5.43
CA GLU A 170 13.28 1.12 5.46
C GLU A 170 12.14 0.65 4.56
N ALA A 171 12.45 -0.05 3.48
CA ALA A 171 11.45 -0.81 2.73
C ALA A 171 10.83 -1.91 3.62
N LEU A 172 11.56 -2.40 4.64
CA LEU A 172 11.09 -3.37 5.62
C LEU A 172 9.86 -2.88 6.42
N GLY A 173 9.83 -1.61 6.86
CA GLY A 173 8.69 -1.07 7.61
C GLY A 173 7.48 -0.69 6.75
N SER A 174 7.67 -0.50 5.44
CA SER A 174 6.63 -0.07 4.49
C SER A 174 5.90 -1.22 3.83
N VAL A 175 6.40 -2.44 3.96
CA VAL A 175 5.86 -3.60 3.24
C VAL A 175 4.49 -4.05 3.73
N HIS A 176 4.16 -3.78 5.01
CA HIS A 176 2.88 -4.17 5.59
C HIS A 176 1.67 -3.40 5.03
N ASN A 177 1.90 -2.28 4.34
CA ASN A 177 0.85 -1.45 3.74
C ASN A 177 1.01 -1.34 2.20
N ILE A 178 1.88 -2.15 1.60
CA ILE A 178 2.16 -2.10 0.16
C ILE A 178 0.97 -2.64 -0.65
N SER A 179 0.64 -2.00 -1.77
CA SER A 179 -0.37 -2.55 -2.67
C SER A 179 0.19 -3.71 -3.51
N PRO A 180 -0.66 -4.64 -3.97
CA PRO A 180 -0.26 -5.76 -4.83
C PRO A 180 0.52 -5.34 -6.09
N GLU A 181 0.09 -4.26 -6.74
CA GLU A 181 0.74 -3.70 -7.92
C GLU A 181 2.11 -3.09 -7.60
N GLN A 182 2.25 -2.43 -6.45
CA GLN A 182 3.55 -1.94 -5.98
C GLN A 182 4.50 -3.11 -5.67
N ALA A 183 4.00 -4.16 -5.01
CA ALA A 183 4.78 -5.35 -4.68
C ALA A 183 5.27 -6.09 -5.94
N LYS A 184 4.47 -6.05 -7.02
CA LYS A 184 4.82 -6.62 -8.34
C LYS A 184 5.72 -5.71 -9.18
N GLY A 185 5.99 -4.47 -8.75
CA GLY A 185 6.68 -3.47 -9.58
C GLY A 185 5.87 -3.01 -10.80
N GLY A 186 4.54 -3.10 -10.72
CA GLY A 186 3.60 -2.72 -11.78
C GLY A 186 3.27 -1.23 -11.79
N HIS A 187 2.29 -0.86 -12.62
CA HIS A 187 1.79 0.51 -12.67
C HIS A 187 1.03 0.88 -11.39
N VAL A 188 1.42 2.00 -10.78
CA VAL A 188 0.85 2.52 -9.54
C VAL A 188 -0.01 3.74 -9.85
N ASP A 189 -1.29 3.67 -9.50
CA ASP A 189 -2.25 4.78 -9.62
C ASP A 189 -2.90 5.12 -8.26
N SER A 190 -3.91 6.00 -8.26
CA SER A 190 -4.63 6.45 -7.06
C SER A 190 -5.26 5.29 -6.26
N ARG A 191 -5.63 4.19 -6.92
CA ARG A 191 -6.23 3.01 -6.28
C ARG A 191 -5.24 2.24 -5.39
N SER A 192 -3.94 2.44 -5.60
CA SER A 192 -2.90 1.91 -4.70
C SER A 192 -2.97 2.54 -3.31
N ASP A 193 -3.24 3.85 -3.23
CA ASP A 193 -3.43 4.53 -1.94
C ASP A 193 -4.71 4.07 -1.24
N LEU A 194 -5.78 3.77 -2.00
CA LEU A 194 -7.03 3.25 -1.43
C LEU A 194 -6.85 1.84 -0.86
N TYR A 195 -6.04 0.99 -1.51
CA TYR A 195 -5.66 -0.30 -0.95
C TYR A 195 -4.91 -0.13 0.38
N SER A 196 -3.90 0.75 0.40
CA SER A 196 -3.12 1.03 1.61
C SER A 196 -3.98 1.63 2.72
N LEU A 197 -4.98 2.47 2.39
CA LEU A 197 -5.99 2.95 3.35
C LEU A 197 -6.83 1.79 3.89
N GLY A 198 -7.26 0.85 3.05
CA GLY A 198 -7.94 -0.38 3.48
C GLY A 198 -7.12 -1.17 4.49
N VAL A 199 -5.81 -1.33 4.24
CA VAL A 199 -4.89 -1.99 5.18
C VAL A 199 -4.78 -1.23 6.52
N VAL A 200 -4.72 0.11 6.48
CA VAL A 200 -4.72 0.95 7.69
C VAL A 200 -6.05 0.80 8.46
N MET A 201 -7.18 0.76 7.75
CA MET A 201 -8.50 0.51 8.37
C MET A 201 -8.54 -0.87 9.04
N TYR A 202 -7.99 -1.88 8.39
CA TYR A 202 -7.89 -3.22 8.92
C TYR A 202 -7.08 -3.23 10.23
N GLU A 203 -5.88 -2.61 10.24
CA GLU A 203 -5.04 -2.51 11.44
C GLU A 203 -5.75 -1.72 12.56
N MET A 204 -6.46 -0.64 12.24
CA MET A 204 -7.27 0.10 13.21
C MET A 204 -8.37 -0.75 13.84
N LEU A 205 -9.09 -1.53 13.06
CA LEU A 205 -10.21 -2.35 13.53
C LEU A 205 -9.75 -3.57 14.34
N THR A 206 -8.65 -4.21 13.94
CA THR A 206 -8.22 -5.50 14.48
C THR A 206 -7.04 -5.39 15.46
N GLY A 207 -6.28 -4.30 15.41
CA GLY A 207 -5.03 -4.13 16.17
C GLY A 207 -3.83 -4.86 15.56
N ARG A 208 -3.99 -5.47 14.38
CA ARG A 208 -2.92 -6.18 13.67
C ARG A 208 -3.00 -5.96 12.17
N THR A 209 -1.89 -6.11 11.47
CA THR A 209 -1.84 -6.05 10.01
C THR A 209 -2.56 -7.26 9.39
N PRO A 210 -3.13 -7.13 8.18
CA PRO A 210 -3.83 -8.25 7.52
C PRO A 210 -2.91 -9.40 7.17
N TYR A 211 -1.64 -9.09 6.95
CA TYR A 211 -0.61 -10.06 6.60
C TYR A 211 0.63 -9.85 7.46
N ASP A 212 1.26 -10.96 7.84
CA ASP A 212 2.48 -10.98 8.64
C ASP A 212 3.40 -12.10 8.15
N GLY A 213 4.71 -11.98 8.40
CA GLY A 213 5.69 -12.97 7.96
C GLY A 213 7.09 -12.65 8.42
N GLU A 214 7.94 -13.67 8.45
CA GLU A 214 9.33 -13.55 8.91
C GLU A 214 10.20 -12.64 8.03
N THR A 215 9.81 -12.43 6.79
CA THR A 215 10.55 -11.60 5.84
C THR A 215 9.63 -10.61 5.12
N PRO A 216 10.13 -9.44 4.71
CA PRO A 216 9.37 -8.48 3.90
C PRO A 216 8.85 -9.08 2.60
N VAL A 217 9.61 -10.00 2.01
CA VAL A 217 9.23 -10.70 0.77
C VAL A 217 8.00 -11.58 1.02
N SER A 218 7.96 -12.31 2.16
CA SER A 218 6.81 -13.16 2.50
C SER A 218 5.55 -12.33 2.71
N VAL A 219 5.64 -11.15 3.34
CA VAL A 219 4.52 -10.22 3.52
C VAL A 219 4.06 -9.67 2.16
N ALA A 220 4.99 -9.24 1.30
CA ALA A 220 4.67 -8.75 -0.04
C ALA A 220 3.95 -9.82 -0.89
N ILE A 221 4.37 -11.08 -0.82
CA ILE A 221 3.71 -12.20 -1.52
C ILE A 221 2.27 -12.38 -1.01
N GLN A 222 2.00 -12.22 0.28
CA GLN A 222 0.65 -12.31 0.82
C GLN A 222 -0.24 -11.18 0.30
N HIS A 223 0.26 -9.95 0.19
CA HIS A 223 -0.47 -8.86 -0.49
C HIS A 223 -0.79 -9.18 -1.95
N ILE A 224 0.14 -9.83 -2.66
CA ILE A 224 -0.06 -10.25 -4.06
C ILE A 224 -1.14 -11.34 -4.20
N ASN A 225 -1.19 -12.27 -3.25
CA ASN A 225 -2.11 -13.40 -3.28
C ASN A 225 -3.50 -13.05 -2.73
N GLY A 226 -3.58 -12.08 -1.82
CA GLY A 226 -4.82 -11.74 -1.11
C GLY A 226 -5.22 -12.77 -0.06
N GLY A 227 -6.50 -12.76 0.32
CA GLY A 227 -7.05 -13.71 1.26
C GLY A 227 -6.89 -13.31 2.73
N ALA A 228 -6.90 -12.00 3.02
CA ALA A 228 -6.96 -11.51 4.39
C ALA A 228 -8.23 -12.01 5.09
N THR A 229 -8.10 -12.45 6.34
CA THR A 229 -9.25 -12.83 7.17
C THR A 229 -10.13 -11.60 7.41
N PRO A 230 -11.46 -11.66 7.20
CA PRO A 230 -12.35 -10.53 7.48
C PRO A 230 -12.21 -10.02 8.92
N PRO A 231 -12.21 -8.70 9.17
CA PRO A 231 -12.07 -8.13 10.50
C PRO A 231 -13.10 -8.65 11.52
N GLY A 232 -14.35 -8.91 11.09
CA GLY A 232 -15.41 -9.42 11.95
C GLY A 232 -15.23 -10.86 12.42
N GLU A 233 -14.38 -11.66 11.74
CA GLU A 233 -13.99 -13.00 12.20
C GLU A 233 -12.93 -12.95 13.30
N LEU A 234 -12.24 -11.81 13.45
CA LEU A 234 -11.16 -11.62 14.42
C LEU A 234 -11.61 -10.87 15.66
N VAL A 235 -12.59 -9.98 15.48
CA VAL A 235 -13.05 -9.05 16.51
C VAL A 235 -14.56 -8.93 16.47
N ASP A 236 -15.20 -9.34 17.54
CA ASP A 236 -16.64 -9.21 17.71
C ASP A 236 -17.08 -7.75 17.73
N GLY A 237 -18.28 -7.49 17.18
CA GLY A 237 -18.93 -6.19 17.23
C GLY A 237 -18.47 -5.20 16.16
N ILE A 238 -17.70 -5.62 15.17
CA ILE A 238 -17.43 -4.83 13.96
C ILE A 238 -18.67 -4.89 13.05
N PRO A 239 -19.33 -3.74 12.73
CA PRO A 239 -20.47 -3.74 11.81
C PRO A 239 -20.07 -4.22 10.41
N ARG A 240 -20.97 -4.96 9.78
CA ARG A 240 -20.75 -5.56 8.46
C ARG A 240 -20.36 -4.53 7.39
N GLY A 241 -21.00 -3.33 7.42
CA GLY A 241 -20.73 -2.29 6.43
C GLY A 241 -19.29 -1.78 6.42
N ILE A 242 -18.70 -1.49 7.60
CA ILE A 242 -17.31 -1.02 7.64
C ILE A 242 -16.31 -2.14 7.31
N GLU A 243 -16.62 -3.38 7.68
CA GLU A 243 -15.84 -4.55 7.23
C GLU A 243 -15.85 -4.65 5.71
N GLN A 244 -17.00 -4.54 5.08
CA GLN A 244 -17.14 -4.61 3.63
C GLN A 244 -16.38 -3.47 2.93
N ILE A 245 -16.46 -2.22 3.42
CA ILE A 245 -15.68 -1.09 2.91
C ILE A 245 -14.18 -1.41 2.99
N THR A 246 -13.71 -1.91 4.13
CA THR A 246 -12.30 -2.26 4.35
C THR A 246 -11.83 -3.34 3.38
N MET A 247 -12.58 -4.44 3.28
CA MET A 247 -12.20 -5.56 2.42
C MET A 247 -12.31 -5.23 0.93
N HIS A 248 -13.29 -4.41 0.52
CA HIS A 248 -13.40 -3.95 -0.86
C HIS A 248 -12.24 -3.03 -1.27
N ALA A 249 -11.78 -2.16 -0.38
CA ALA A 249 -10.57 -1.38 -0.61
C ALA A 249 -9.32 -2.28 -0.77
N MET A 250 -9.30 -3.43 -0.08
CA MET A 250 -8.18 -4.39 -0.09
C MET A 250 -8.27 -5.46 -1.20
N GLU A 251 -9.16 -5.34 -2.18
CA GLU A 251 -9.21 -6.24 -3.33
C GLU A 251 -7.86 -6.26 -4.07
N VAL A 252 -7.40 -7.45 -4.45
CA VAL A 252 -6.09 -7.63 -5.12
C VAL A 252 -6.07 -7.00 -6.50
N ASN A 253 -7.19 -7.17 -7.26
CA ASN A 253 -7.35 -6.54 -8.56
C ASN A 253 -7.76 -5.08 -8.40
N PRO A 254 -6.96 -4.10 -8.88
CA PRO A 254 -7.32 -2.68 -8.81
C PRO A 254 -8.68 -2.34 -9.44
N ASP A 255 -9.10 -3.07 -10.49
CA ASP A 255 -10.39 -2.84 -11.16
C ASP A 255 -11.60 -3.35 -10.35
N ALA A 256 -11.35 -4.15 -9.31
CA ALA A 256 -12.37 -4.63 -8.37
C ALA A 256 -12.45 -3.77 -7.10
N ARG A 257 -11.57 -2.76 -6.94
CA ARG A 257 -11.58 -1.81 -5.82
C ARG A 257 -12.45 -0.60 -6.13
N TYR A 258 -12.52 0.33 -5.19
CA TYR A 258 -13.01 1.68 -5.44
C TYR A 258 -12.24 2.34 -6.58
N ALA A 259 -12.94 2.93 -7.54
CA ALA A 259 -12.33 3.64 -8.65
C ALA A 259 -11.69 4.98 -8.22
N SER A 260 -12.18 5.57 -7.11
CA SER A 260 -11.70 6.84 -6.57
C SER A 260 -11.91 6.96 -5.06
N ALA A 261 -11.18 7.89 -4.43
CA ALA A 261 -11.40 8.26 -3.03
C ALA A 261 -12.80 8.84 -2.80
N THR A 262 -13.37 9.54 -3.78
CA THR A 262 -14.74 10.06 -3.76
C THR A 262 -15.75 8.92 -3.59
N GLU A 263 -15.61 7.82 -4.34
CA GLU A 263 -16.48 6.65 -4.25
C GLU A 263 -16.38 5.97 -2.87
N MET A 264 -15.17 5.78 -2.38
CA MET A 264 -14.93 5.23 -1.04
C MET A 264 -15.53 6.13 0.06
N LEU A 265 -15.39 7.45 -0.06
CA LEU A 265 -16.01 8.42 0.85
C LEU A 265 -17.53 8.35 0.82
N HIS A 266 -18.14 8.13 -0.33
CA HIS A 266 -19.58 7.97 -0.46
C HIS A 266 -20.09 6.80 0.40
N ASP A 267 -19.46 5.64 0.29
CA ASP A 267 -19.84 4.46 1.07
C ASP A 267 -19.59 4.66 2.58
N MET A 268 -18.48 5.31 2.95
CA MET A 268 -18.22 5.70 4.34
C MET A 268 -19.30 6.64 4.90
N GLU A 269 -19.79 7.60 4.11
CA GLU A 269 -20.86 8.51 4.51
C GLU A 269 -22.21 7.79 4.63
N GLU A 270 -22.53 6.87 3.71
CA GLU A 270 -23.74 6.06 3.80
C GLU A 270 -23.72 5.14 5.02
N PHE A 271 -22.54 4.52 5.30
CA PHE A 271 -22.35 3.75 6.52
C PHE A 271 -22.46 4.63 7.77
N ARG A 272 -21.92 5.83 7.78
CA ARG A 272 -22.02 6.78 8.89
C ARG A 272 -23.46 7.13 9.22
N LYS A 273 -24.30 7.32 8.18
CA LYS A 273 -25.75 7.62 8.33
C LYS A 273 -26.51 6.39 8.81
N ASN A 274 -26.16 5.20 8.34
CA ASN A 274 -26.82 3.95 8.67
C ASN A 274 -25.79 2.84 8.94
N PRO A 275 -25.31 2.65 10.18
CA PRO A 275 -24.34 1.62 10.52
C PRO A 275 -24.80 0.17 10.29
N GLY A 276 -26.10 -0.05 10.03
CA GLY A 276 -26.66 -1.35 9.67
C GLY A 276 -26.66 -1.64 8.16
N ILE A 277 -26.16 -0.71 7.33
CA ILE A 277 -26.11 -0.90 5.88
C ILE A 277 -25.17 -2.04 5.50
N THR A 278 -25.52 -2.76 4.45
CA THR A 278 -24.64 -3.73 3.79
C THR A 278 -24.49 -3.36 2.33
N PHE A 279 -23.26 -3.43 1.82
CA PHE A 279 -22.93 -3.10 0.46
C PHE A 279 -22.88 -4.37 -0.40
N LEU A 280 -23.26 -4.24 -1.68
CA LEU A 280 -23.16 -5.32 -2.68
C LEU A 280 -22.10 -4.91 -3.70
N TYR A 281 -20.85 -5.33 -3.46
CA TYR A 281 -19.78 -5.15 -4.43
C TYR A 281 -19.80 -6.31 -5.44
N PHE A 282 -19.95 -5.99 -6.73
CA PHE A 282 -19.94 -7.00 -7.79
C PHE A 282 -18.48 -7.38 -8.10
N GLY A 283 -18.07 -8.62 -7.72
CA GLY A 283 -16.73 -9.15 -8.07
C GLY A 283 -16.07 -10.07 -7.07
N GLY A 284 -16.44 -10.07 -5.81
CA GLY A 284 -15.91 -11.01 -4.82
C GLY A 284 -16.79 -12.26 -4.67
N ASN A 285 -16.20 -13.42 -4.43
CA ASN A 285 -16.91 -14.65 -4.03
C ASN A 285 -17.69 -14.38 -2.74
N ALA A 286 -18.90 -13.84 -2.86
CA ALA A 286 -19.82 -13.79 -1.73
C ALA A 286 -20.24 -15.23 -1.42
N PRO A 287 -20.17 -15.70 -0.16
CA PRO A 287 -20.89 -16.90 0.21
C PRO A 287 -22.36 -16.63 -0.08
N GLU A 288 -22.98 -17.53 -0.84
CA GLU A 288 -24.38 -17.51 -1.23
C GLU A 288 -25.25 -17.45 0.05
N MET A 289 -25.58 -16.22 0.47
CA MET A 289 -26.53 -16.03 1.55
C MET A 289 -27.91 -16.29 0.98
N ALA A 290 -28.59 -17.26 1.56
CA ALA A 290 -30.00 -17.54 1.30
C ALA A 290 -30.83 -16.25 1.29
N PRO A 291 -31.67 -16.03 0.28
CA PRO A 291 -32.44 -14.80 0.15
C PRO A 291 -33.32 -14.62 1.39
N PRO A 292 -33.42 -13.38 1.94
CA PRO A 292 -34.35 -13.13 3.03
C PRO A 292 -35.78 -13.49 2.58
N VAL A 293 -36.45 -14.25 3.41
CA VAL A 293 -37.86 -14.64 3.21
C VAL A 293 -38.67 -13.35 3.08
N ARG A 294 -39.00 -12.97 1.84
CA ARG A 294 -39.89 -11.86 1.56
C ARG A 294 -41.30 -12.30 1.90
N THR A 295 -41.91 -11.71 2.91
CA THR A 295 -43.34 -11.73 3.07
C THR A 295 -43.98 -11.12 1.82
N PRO A 296 -45.00 -11.76 1.23
CA PRO A 296 -45.56 -11.31 -0.03
C PRO A 296 -46.31 -9.98 0.14
N ARG A 297 -45.81 -8.90 -0.49
CA ARG A 297 -46.61 -7.69 -0.71
C ARG A 297 -47.53 -7.96 -1.87
N PRO A 298 -48.82 -7.64 -1.77
CA PRO A 298 -49.77 -7.91 -2.85
C PRO A 298 -49.36 -7.18 -4.14
N ALA A 299 -49.17 -7.95 -5.20
CA ALA A 299 -48.80 -7.42 -6.52
C ALA A 299 -49.97 -6.69 -7.16
N ALA A 300 -49.73 -5.47 -7.64
CA ALA A 300 -50.63 -4.80 -8.60
C ALA A 300 -50.64 -5.58 -9.92
N PRO A 301 -51.81 -5.71 -10.60
CA PRO A 301 -51.91 -6.52 -11.81
C PRO A 301 -51.18 -5.85 -12.98
N ARG A 302 -50.18 -6.55 -13.53
CA ARG A 302 -49.54 -6.17 -14.81
C ARG A 302 -50.53 -6.41 -15.94
N SER A 303 -50.65 -5.44 -16.85
CA SER A 303 -51.55 -5.53 -18.01
C SER A 303 -51.17 -6.69 -18.93
N GLU A 304 -52.16 -7.38 -19.49
CA GLU A 304 -51.96 -8.51 -20.41
C GLU A 304 -51.11 -8.17 -21.65
N ALA A 305 -51.08 -6.89 -22.05
CA ALA A 305 -50.27 -6.40 -23.16
C ALA A 305 -48.76 -6.59 -22.96
N GLU A 306 -48.23 -6.44 -21.70
CA GLU A 306 -46.79 -6.65 -21.42
C GLU A 306 -46.39 -8.13 -21.39
N ARG A 307 -47.32 -9.03 -21.05
CA ARG A 307 -47.09 -10.48 -21.10
C ARG A 307 -46.99 -10.99 -22.54
N TYR A 308 -47.81 -10.45 -23.46
CA TYR A 308 -47.76 -10.81 -24.88
C TYR A 308 -46.53 -10.26 -25.63
N ALA A 309 -46.03 -9.10 -25.24
CA ALA A 309 -44.80 -8.52 -25.84
C ALA A 309 -43.53 -9.28 -25.47
N ALA A 310 -43.43 -9.79 -24.23
CA ALA A 310 -42.28 -10.58 -23.78
C ALA A 310 -42.25 -11.99 -24.41
N ALA A 311 -43.44 -12.62 -24.57
CA ALA A 311 -43.55 -13.96 -25.18
C ALA A 311 -43.26 -13.95 -26.70
N ARG A 312 -43.55 -12.86 -27.41
CA ARG A 312 -43.27 -12.74 -28.86
C ARG A 312 -41.80 -12.60 -29.17
N ARG A 313 -40.97 -11.98 -28.28
CA ARG A 313 -39.51 -11.83 -28.52
C ARG A 313 -38.71 -13.12 -28.36
N THR A 314 -39.27 -14.13 -27.70
CA THR A 314 -38.60 -15.44 -27.53
C THR A 314 -39.06 -16.49 -28.54
N ALA A 315 -40.16 -16.26 -29.23
CA ALA A 315 -40.74 -17.23 -30.17
C ALA A 315 -40.26 -17.07 -31.63
N ASP A 316 -39.63 -15.95 -32.00
CA ASP A 316 -39.35 -15.57 -33.38
C ASP A 316 -37.95 -15.93 -33.89
N ARG A 317 -37.20 -16.76 -33.13
CA ARG A 317 -35.93 -17.30 -33.62
C ARG A 317 -36.10 -18.75 -34.13
N SER A 318 -35.79 -18.95 -35.39
CA SER A 318 -35.88 -20.26 -36.02
C SER A 318 -34.98 -21.29 -35.31
N PRO A 319 -35.32 -22.57 -35.32
CA PRO A 319 -34.48 -23.64 -34.76
C PRO A 319 -33.07 -23.66 -35.32
N ASP A 320 -32.88 -23.25 -36.57
CA ASP A 320 -31.61 -23.21 -37.27
C ASP A 320 -30.68 -22.08 -36.75
N GLU A 321 -31.25 -20.91 -36.40
CA GLU A 321 -30.47 -19.82 -35.82
C GLU A 321 -29.92 -20.17 -34.42
N ARG A 322 -30.72 -20.88 -33.61
CA ARG A 322 -30.29 -21.38 -32.29
C ARG A 322 -29.17 -22.43 -32.40
N ARG A 323 -29.22 -23.24 -33.43
CA ARG A 323 -28.19 -24.27 -33.71
C ARG A 323 -26.90 -23.62 -34.18
N ALA A 324 -26.98 -22.65 -35.07
CA ALA A 324 -25.82 -21.91 -35.58
C ALA A 324 -25.13 -21.07 -34.45
N GLU A 325 -25.89 -20.52 -33.52
CA GLU A 325 -25.33 -19.77 -32.37
C GLU A 325 -24.62 -20.70 -31.37
N ARG A 326 -25.12 -21.91 -31.13
CA ARG A 326 -24.44 -22.94 -30.32
C ARG A 326 -23.16 -23.41 -30.98
N GLU A 327 -23.18 -23.69 -32.24
CA GLU A 327 -21.98 -24.13 -33.00
C GLU A 327 -20.89 -23.03 -33.02
N ARG A 328 -21.28 -21.76 -33.13
CA ARG A 328 -20.32 -20.64 -33.02
C ARG A 328 -19.68 -20.53 -31.62
N ARG A 329 -20.46 -20.65 -30.56
CA ARG A 329 -19.94 -20.61 -29.17
C ARG A 329 -19.01 -21.79 -28.88
N GLU A 330 -19.35 -22.99 -29.37
CA GLU A 330 -18.49 -24.17 -29.22
C GLU A 330 -17.17 -24.05 -30.02
N ALA A 331 -17.24 -23.46 -31.22
CA ALA A 331 -16.04 -23.19 -32.04
C ALA A 331 -15.12 -22.13 -31.41
N GLU A 332 -15.70 -21.06 -30.82
CA GLU A 332 -14.93 -20.04 -30.10
C GLU A 332 -14.24 -20.60 -28.87
N GLN A 333 -14.94 -21.42 -28.06
CA GLN A 333 -14.35 -22.10 -26.90
C GLN A 333 -13.25 -23.10 -27.29
N ALA A 334 -13.43 -23.83 -28.39
CA ALA A 334 -12.41 -24.73 -28.90
C ALA A 334 -11.18 -24.00 -29.43
N ALA A 335 -11.37 -22.84 -30.07
CA ALA A 335 -10.27 -22.00 -30.56
C ALA A 335 -9.48 -21.39 -29.40
N GLU A 336 -10.16 -20.96 -28.33
CA GLU A 336 -9.51 -20.41 -27.13
C GLU A 336 -8.72 -21.47 -26.36
N LYS A 337 -9.27 -22.68 -26.24
CA LYS A 337 -8.56 -23.84 -25.66
C LYS A 337 -7.29 -24.22 -26.45
N LYS A 338 -7.35 -24.18 -27.77
CA LYS A 338 -6.17 -24.43 -28.64
C LYS A 338 -5.13 -23.31 -28.50
N ARG A 339 -5.52 -22.04 -28.33
CA ARG A 339 -4.58 -20.95 -28.09
C ARG A 339 -3.87 -21.11 -26.73
N ARG A 340 -4.59 -21.45 -25.65
CA ARG A 340 -3.99 -21.71 -24.34
C ARG A 340 -3.00 -22.87 -24.34
N LEU A 341 -3.34 -23.98 -25.01
CA LEU A 341 -2.43 -25.12 -25.15
C LEU A 341 -1.16 -24.80 -25.96
N LYS A 342 -1.25 -23.98 -27.01
CA LYS A 342 -0.08 -23.51 -27.76
C LYS A 342 0.82 -22.58 -26.91
N LEU A 343 0.24 -21.69 -26.11
CA LEU A 343 1.01 -20.82 -25.20
C LEU A 343 1.75 -21.62 -24.12
N ILE A 344 1.11 -22.62 -23.52
CA ILE A 344 1.74 -23.53 -22.56
C ILE A 344 2.88 -24.33 -23.21
N GLY A 345 2.71 -24.81 -24.44
CA GLY A 345 3.75 -25.50 -25.17
C GLY A 345 4.97 -24.65 -25.51
N ILE A 346 4.77 -23.38 -25.85
CA ILE A 346 5.85 -22.43 -26.13
C ILE A 346 6.61 -22.05 -24.83
N LEU A 347 5.91 -21.84 -23.73
CA LEU A 347 6.52 -21.51 -22.42
C LEU A 347 7.32 -22.71 -21.87
N SER A 348 6.83 -23.94 -22.00
CA SER A 348 7.58 -25.13 -21.55
C SER A 348 8.81 -25.43 -22.46
N GLY A 349 8.71 -25.19 -23.76
CA GLY A 349 9.85 -25.31 -24.68
C GLY A 349 10.96 -24.28 -24.40
N ALA A 350 10.58 -23.03 -24.14
CA ALA A 350 11.52 -21.98 -23.77
C ALA A 350 12.23 -22.28 -22.43
N GLY A 351 11.49 -22.78 -21.43
CA GLY A 351 12.05 -23.19 -20.14
C GLY A 351 13.13 -24.30 -20.28
N VAL A 352 12.86 -25.32 -21.07
CA VAL A 352 13.83 -26.39 -21.32
C VAL A 352 15.07 -25.88 -22.07
N ALA A 353 14.90 -24.97 -23.04
CA ALA A 353 16.02 -24.40 -23.79
C ALA A 353 16.93 -23.56 -22.86
N VAL A 354 16.36 -22.76 -21.92
CA VAL A 354 17.14 -22.00 -20.95
C VAL A 354 17.92 -22.91 -20.00
N ILE A 355 17.31 -24.01 -19.52
CA ILE A 355 17.99 -24.97 -18.65
C ILE A 355 19.16 -25.64 -19.38
N LEU A 356 18.98 -26.06 -20.64
CA LEU A 356 20.04 -26.64 -21.44
C LEU A 356 21.16 -25.64 -21.71
N LEU A 357 20.87 -24.37 -21.90
CA LEU A 357 21.83 -23.29 -22.10
C LEU A 357 22.67 -23.04 -20.84
N ILE A 358 22.04 -23.08 -19.66
CA ILE A 358 22.73 -22.96 -18.36
C ILE A 358 23.64 -24.15 -18.11
N VAL A 359 23.18 -25.39 -18.39
CA VAL A 359 24.00 -26.62 -18.26
C VAL A 359 25.20 -26.57 -19.21
N LEU A 360 25.00 -26.10 -20.45
CA LEU A 360 26.08 -25.93 -21.42
C LEU A 360 27.09 -24.88 -20.98
N LEU A 361 26.62 -23.75 -20.39
CA LEU A 361 27.48 -22.68 -19.87
C LEU A 361 28.32 -23.16 -18.69
N ILE A 362 27.72 -23.93 -17.77
CA ILE A 362 28.42 -24.56 -16.65
C ILE A 362 29.47 -25.57 -17.14
N SER A 363 29.16 -26.36 -18.19
CA SER A 363 30.08 -27.29 -18.77
C SER A 363 31.25 -26.63 -19.52
N LEU A 364 31.03 -25.48 -20.15
CA LEU A 364 32.05 -24.69 -20.83
C LEU A 364 32.95 -23.87 -19.90
N LEU A 365 32.45 -23.43 -18.74
CA LEU A 365 33.20 -22.69 -17.74
C LEU A 365 33.85 -23.59 -16.69
N GLY A 366 33.50 -24.87 -16.62
CA GLY A 366 34.04 -25.87 -15.72
C GLY A 366 35.31 -26.54 -16.26
N GLY A 367 36.35 -25.74 -16.56
CA GLY A 367 37.70 -26.25 -16.80
C GLY A 367 38.37 -26.67 -15.49
N SER A 368 38.74 -27.93 -15.40
CA SER A 368 39.39 -28.68 -14.33
C SER A 368 40.27 -27.85 -13.36
N LYS A 369 39.96 -27.94 -12.07
CA LYS A 369 40.96 -27.90 -10.99
C LYS A 369 40.57 -28.91 -9.92
N ASP A 370 41.52 -29.77 -9.57
CA ASP A 370 41.41 -30.78 -8.50
C ASP A 370 41.04 -30.12 -7.15
N PRO A 371 40.18 -30.74 -6.35
CA PRO A 371 39.85 -30.25 -5.04
C PRO A 371 40.77 -30.86 -3.98
N THR A 372 41.83 -30.18 -3.65
CA THR A 372 42.42 -30.31 -2.31
C THR A 372 42.01 -29.09 -1.51
N ASN A 373 40.84 -29.15 -0.87
CA ASN A 373 40.44 -28.16 0.09
C ASN A 373 40.27 -28.84 1.44
N THR A 374 41.30 -28.72 2.26
CA THR A 374 41.24 -28.90 3.71
C THR A 374 40.31 -27.83 4.24
N VAL A 375 39.16 -28.25 4.71
CA VAL A 375 38.25 -27.40 5.49
C VAL A 375 38.91 -27.24 6.87
N ASP A 376 39.47 -26.06 7.15
CA ASP A 376 39.81 -25.66 8.50
C ASP A 376 38.51 -25.52 9.30
N THR A 377 38.18 -26.54 10.07
CA THR A 377 37.15 -26.51 11.08
C THR A 377 37.64 -25.64 12.22
N VAL A 378 37.16 -24.40 12.30
CA VAL A 378 37.27 -23.55 13.48
C VAL A 378 36.42 -24.20 14.58
N SER A 379 37.10 -24.75 15.60
CA SER A 379 36.41 -25.29 16.78
C SER A 379 35.86 -24.13 17.60
N VAL A 380 34.54 -24.04 17.71
CA VAL A 380 33.90 -23.06 18.60
C VAL A 380 34.05 -23.53 20.04
N PRO A 381 34.65 -22.73 20.96
CA PRO A 381 34.82 -23.09 22.36
C PRO A 381 33.47 -23.29 23.06
N ASN A 382 33.37 -24.28 23.93
CA ASN A 382 32.15 -24.54 24.70
C ASN A 382 32.17 -23.70 26.00
N PHE A 383 31.36 -22.63 26.01
CA PHE A 383 31.25 -21.71 27.15
C PHE A 383 30.20 -22.14 28.20
N VAL A 384 29.60 -23.32 28.08
CA VAL A 384 28.58 -23.81 29.02
C VAL A 384 29.22 -24.05 30.40
N GLY A 385 28.83 -23.22 31.39
CA GLY A 385 29.30 -23.32 32.78
C GLY A 385 30.41 -22.34 33.18
N MET A 386 30.86 -21.45 32.27
CA MET A 386 31.82 -20.39 32.63
C MET A 386 31.11 -19.13 33.13
N GLN A 387 31.67 -18.47 34.13
CA GLN A 387 31.21 -17.14 34.55
C GLN A 387 31.59 -16.11 33.49
N ILE A 388 30.67 -15.18 33.18
CA ILE A 388 30.82 -14.19 32.10
C ILE A 388 32.10 -13.33 32.26
N ASP A 389 32.52 -13.04 33.48
CA ASP A 389 33.69 -12.23 33.81
C ASP A 389 35.03 -12.92 33.53
N ALA A 390 35.04 -14.20 33.16
CA ALA A 390 36.25 -14.98 32.89
C ALA A 390 36.53 -15.15 31.38
N ILE A 391 35.73 -14.56 30.49
CA ILE A 391 35.89 -14.67 29.05
C ILE A 391 36.60 -13.41 28.54
N ASN A 392 37.83 -13.55 28.08
CA ASN A 392 38.56 -12.45 27.44
C ASN A 392 38.27 -12.44 25.93
N PRO A 393 37.71 -11.35 25.37
CA PRO A 393 37.37 -11.26 23.93
C PRO A 393 38.58 -11.35 22.98
N ASP A 394 39.80 -11.09 23.46
CA ASP A 394 41.01 -11.05 22.63
C ASP A 394 41.70 -12.42 22.46
N ASP A 395 41.15 -13.48 23.08
CA ASP A 395 41.75 -14.83 23.03
C ASP A 395 41.15 -15.72 21.91
N TYR A 396 40.26 -15.17 21.03
CA TYR A 396 39.52 -15.94 20.01
C TYR A 396 39.43 -15.25 18.65
#